data_5baa470f9ebf0fee0f0295ff0bb30d71
#
_entry.id   5baa470f9ebf0fee0f0295ff0bb30d71
#
_cell.length_a   1.000
_cell.length_b   1.000
_cell.length_c   1.000
_cell.angle_alpha   90.00
_cell.angle_beta   90.00
_cell.angle_gamma   90.00
#
_symmetry.space_group_name_H-M   'P 1'
#
loop_
_entity.id
_entity.type
_entity.pdbx_description
1 polymer ?
#
loop_
_entity_poly.entity_id
_entity_poly.type
_entity_poly.pdbx_seq_one_letter_code
_entity_poly.pdbx_strand_id
1 'polypeptide(L)'
;SLVGSEMCIRDRHQLLTNEERRARLEQLGMDCLVECPFVDEVMHMTPEAFIKEILVDKLHAKKVVVGKDFGFGYKRSGTAEILKEMGPSLGFETEIIEKAEENGREISSTWAREELEQGNMEAVSGLLGYDYAVHGEIVHGHALGRTIGVPTINQIPPAEKLLPPFGVYVSEVKIEGKIYYGITNIGVKPTVQEKFTGVETNLFDCSEDLYGKQAEVSLLKFLRPEQKFASIDALKNQLDHDVAAGKKYVEKKFAQQ
;
A
#
# COMPACT_ATOMS: atom_id res chain seq x y z
N SER A 1 -14.75 5.93 0.93
CA SER A 1 -14.14 6.70 2.01
C SER A 1 -13.73 8.06 1.48
N LEU A 2 -14.44 9.12 1.87
CA LEU A 2 -13.99 10.49 1.65
C LEU A 2 -12.78 10.73 2.54
N VAL A 3 -11.60 10.48 2.02
CA VAL A 3 -10.35 10.72 2.73
C VAL A 3 -10.06 12.20 2.67
N GLY A 4 -9.86 12.78 3.82
CA GLY A 4 -9.53 14.13 4.21
C GLY A 4 -9.03 15.15 3.17
N SER A 5 -9.18 16.42 3.49
CA SER A 5 -8.83 17.58 2.64
C SER A 5 -7.50 17.39 1.90
N GLU A 6 -7.45 17.74 0.62
CA GLU A 6 -6.23 17.70 -0.22
C GLU A 6 -4.99 18.36 0.42
N MET A 7 -5.17 19.30 1.34
CA MET A 7 -4.06 19.89 2.11
C MET A 7 -3.29 18.91 2.99
N CYS A 8 -3.90 17.78 3.39
CA CYS A 8 -3.20 16.73 4.15
C CYS A 8 -2.57 15.65 3.26
N ILE A 9 -2.93 15.58 1.98
CA ILE A 9 -2.52 14.51 1.08
C ILE A 9 -1.28 14.89 0.25
N ARG A 10 -1.11 16.16 -0.09
CA ARG A 10 -0.02 16.61 -0.97
C ARG A 10 1.39 16.42 -0.40
N ASP A 11 1.55 16.39 0.92
CA ASP A 11 2.86 16.32 1.58
C ASP A 11 3.13 14.98 2.30
N ARG A 12 2.22 14.01 2.25
CA ARG A 12 2.42 12.71 2.89
C ARG A 12 2.41 11.59 1.86
N HIS A 13 3.48 10.78 1.86
CA HIS A 13 3.50 9.53 1.12
C HIS A 13 2.29 8.66 1.50
N GLN A 14 1.72 7.97 0.53
CA GLN A 14 0.48 7.19 0.67
C GLN A 14 0.78 5.73 0.96
N LEU A 15 0.01 5.11 1.87
CA LEU A 15 0.05 3.66 2.06
C LEU A 15 -0.35 2.91 0.80
N LEU A 16 -1.39 3.39 0.11
CA LEU A 16 -1.82 2.91 -1.21
C LEU A 16 -1.82 4.08 -2.17
N THR A 17 -1.24 3.91 -3.35
CA THR A 17 -1.44 4.86 -4.45
C THR A 17 -2.90 4.83 -4.89
N ASN A 18 -3.33 5.81 -5.70
CA ASN A 18 -4.69 5.82 -6.21
C ASN A 18 -5.00 4.57 -7.05
N GLU A 19 -4.04 4.09 -7.84
CA GLU A 19 -4.17 2.87 -8.64
C GLU A 19 -4.31 1.63 -7.76
N GLU A 20 -3.45 1.48 -6.76
CA GLU A 20 -3.52 0.38 -5.79
C GLU A 20 -4.85 0.40 -5.03
N ARG A 21 -5.35 1.58 -4.66
CA ARG A 21 -6.66 1.73 -4.00
C ARG A 21 -7.81 1.28 -4.89
N ARG A 22 -7.81 1.67 -6.18
CA ARG A 22 -8.82 1.23 -7.15
C ARG A 22 -8.81 -0.29 -7.29
N ALA A 23 -7.63 -0.88 -7.52
CA ALA A 23 -7.47 -2.31 -7.65
C ALA A 23 -7.94 -3.06 -6.38
N ARG A 24 -7.64 -2.51 -5.19
CA ARG A 24 -8.09 -3.11 -3.93
C ARG A 24 -9.59 -3.06 -3.74
N LEU A 25 -10.24 -1.95 -4.08
CA LEU A 25 -11.70 -1.83 -4.02
C LEU A 25 -12.39 -2.78 -5.00
N GLU A 26 -11.84 -2.94 -6.21
CA GLU A 26 -12.32 -3.91 -7.19
C GLU A 26 -12.23 -5.36 -6.65
N GLN A 27 -11.09 -5.74 -6.06
CA GLN A 27 -10.92 -7.06 -5.41
C GLN A 27 -11.91 -7.30 -4.26
N LEU A 28 -12.33 -6.24 -3.57
CA LEU A 28 -13.34 -6.30 -2.51
C LEU A 28 -14.78 -6.36 -3.05
N GLY A 29 -14.95 -6.41 -4.37
CA GLY A 29 -16.26 -6.54 -5.02
C GLY A 29 -17.05 -5.24 -5.05
N MET A 30 -16.40 -4.07 -5.05
CA MET A 30 -17.07 -2.79 -5.20
C MET A 30 -17.49 -2.59 -6.65
N ASP A 31 -18.76 -2.36 -6.90
CA ASP A 31 -19.34 -2.19 -8.25
C ASP A 31 -18.99 -0.84 -8.88
N CYS A 32 -18.82 0.20 -8.07
CA CYS A 32 -18.57 1.56 -8.54
C CYS A 32 -17.73 2.36 -7.56
N LEU A 33 -16.70 3.03 -8.07
CA LEU A 33 -15.90 4.01 -7.33
C LEU A 33 -16.18 5.41 -7.91
N VAL A 34 -16.69 6.30 -7.07
CA VAL A 34 -16.90 7.71 -7.44
C VAL A 34 -15.75 8.55 -6.91
N GLU A 35 -14.90 9.01 -7.80
CA GLU A 35 -13.83 9.96 -7.49
C GLU A 35 -14.33 11.37 -7.74
N CYS A 36 -14.57 12.11 -6.66
CA CYS A 36 -15.05 13.49 -6.74
C CYS A 36 -13.87 14.46 -6.67
N PRO A 37 -13.64 15.29 -7.69
CA PRO A 37 -12.65 16.36 -7.61
C PRO A 37 -12.98 17.29 -6.45
N PHE A 38 -11.99 17.59 -5.59
CA PHE A 38 -12.17 18.46 -4.45
C PHE A 38 -11.97 19.94 -4.86
N VAL A 39 -12.90 20.43 -5.71
CA VAL A 39 -12.94 21.81 -6.19
C VAL A 39 -13.58 22.73 -5.15
N ASP A 40 -13.42 24.04 -5.31
CA ASP A 40 -13.90 25.06 -4.36
C ASP A 40 -15.39 24.91 -4.03
N GLU A 41 -16.23 24.56 -5.00
CA GLU A 41 -17.66 24.33 -4.82
C GLU A 41 -17.95 23.17 -3.86
N VAL A 42 -17.23 22.05 -4.03
CA VAL A 42 -17.37 20.89 -3.14
C VAL A 42 -16.77 21.19 -1.77
N MET A 43 -15.64 21.90 -1.72
CA MET A 43 -14.95 22.25 -0.48
C MET A 43 -15.79 23.14 0.43
N HIS A 44 -16.59 24.04 -0.14
CA HIS A 44 -17.44 24.98 0.61
C HIS A 44 -18.88 24.49 0.78
N MET A 45 -19.21 23.30 0.32
CA MET A 45 -20.56 22.72 0.42
C MET A 45 -20.94 22.50 1.89
N THR A 46 -22.13 22.98 2.30
CA THR A 46 -22.64 22.69 3.65
C THR A 46 -22.96 21.20 3.80
N PRO A 47 -23.05 20.68 5.03
CA PRO A 47 -23.46 19.28 5.24
C PRO A 47 -24.81 18.95 4.58
N GLU A 48 -25.79 19.84 4.70
CA GLU A 48 -27.14 19.67 4.15
C GLU A 48 -27.10 19.65 2.62
N ALA A 49 -26.31 20.54 2.00
CA ALA A 49 -26.13 20.57 0.54
C ALA A 49 -25.46 19.30 0.05
N PHE A 50 -24.39 18.84 0.73
CA PHE A 50 -23.73 17.59 0.40
C PHE A 50 -24.69 16.39 0.44
N ILE A 51 -25.51 16.29 1.50
CA ILE A 51 -26.49 15.20 1.63
C ILE A 51 -27.49 15.24 0.49
N LYS A 52 -28.10 16.41 0.25
CA LYS A 52 -29.16 16.53 -0.76
C LYS A 52 -28.62 16.37 -2.18
N GLU A 53 -27.62 17.18 -2.56
CA GLU A 53 -27.18 17.25 -3.95
C GLU A 53 -26.30 16.05 -4.35
N ILE A 54 -25.47 15.53 -3.43
CA ILE A 54 -24.57 14.43 -3.74
C ILE A 54 -25.22 13.07 -3.41
N LEU A 55 -25.61 12.86 -2.15
CA LEU A 55 -26.09 11.52 -1.75
C LEU A 55 -27.49 11.22 -2.31
N VAL A 56 -28.41 12.19 -2.28
CA VAL A 56 -29.79 11.97 -2.71
C VAL A 56 -29.93 12.16 -4.20
N ASP A 57 -29.62 13.35 -4.72
CA ASP A 57 -29.95 13.72 -6.10
C ASP A 57 -29.04 13.06 -7.14
N LYS A 58 -27.71 12.99 -6.89
CA LYS A 58 -26.76 12.41 -7.82
C LYS A 58 -26.56 10.91 -7.63
N LEU A 59 -26.42 10.45 -6.39
CA LEU A 59 -26.11 9.04 -6.11
C LEU A 59 -27.36 8.19 -5.84
N HIS A 60 -28.52 8.80 -5.61
CA HIS A 60 -29.78 8.12 -5.26
C HIS A 60 -29.58 7.12 -4.12
N ALA A 61 -28.76 7.47 -3.12
CA ALA A 61 -28.39 6.62 -2.03
C ALA A 61 -29.63 6.08 -1.30
N LYS A 62 -29.64 4.77 -1.00
CA LYS A 62 -30.68 4.12 -0.20
C LYS A 62 -30.14 3.71 1.16
N LYS A 63 -28.82 3.46 1.24
CA LYS A 63 -28.10 3.19 2.47
C LYS A 63 -26.74 3.86 2.42
N VAL A 64 -26.35 4.54 3.49
CA VAL A 64 -25.06 5.18 3.65
C VAL A 64 -24.35 4.50 4.82
N VAL A 65 -23.13 3.98 4.59
CA VAL A 65 -22.33 3.30 5.60
C VAL A 65 -21.08 4.15 5.84
N VAL A 66 -20.86 4.55 7.10
CA VAL A 66 -19.75 5.44 7.48
C VAL A 66 -19.12 5.03 8.80
N GLY A 67 -17.85 5.35 9.00
CA GLY A 67 -17.22 5.24 10.32
C GLY A 67 -17.74 6.31 11.28
N LYS A 68 -17.63 6.07 12.59
CA LYS A 68 -18.08 7.03 13.62
C LYS A 68 -17.36 8.38 13.56
N ASP A 69 -16.14 8.43 13.04
CA ASP A 69 -15.33 9.65 12.90
C ASP A 69 -15.47 10.29 11.50
N PHE A 70 -16.44 9.85 10.71
CA PHE A 70 -16.69 10.41 9.40
C PHE A 70 -17.11 11.88 9.50
N GLY A 71 -16.39 12.74 8.80
CA GLY A 71 -16.68 14.16 8.73
C GLY A 71 -16.75 14.63 7.28
N PHE A 72 -17.78 15.39 6.93
CA PHE A 72 -18.05 15.91 5.59
C PHE A 72 -18.53 17.34 5.61
N GLY A 73 -18.70 17.94 4.43
CA GLY A 73 -19.12 19.33 4.30
C GLY A 73 -18.03 20.30 4.72
N TYR A 74 -18.32 21.61 4.59
CA TYR A 74 -17.37 22.68 4.88
C TYR A 74 -16.78 22.57 6.29
N LYS A 75 -15.46 22.59 6.38
CA LYS A 75 -14.70 22.42 7.64
C LYS A 75 -15.07 21.17 8.44
N ARG A 76 -15.54 20.11 7.75
CA ARG A 76 -15.99 18.85 8.40
C ARG A 76 -17.12 19.05 9.42
N SER A 77 -17.99 20.02 9.20
CA SER A 77 -19.10 20.34 10.11
C SER A 77 -20.22 19.29 10.07
N GLY A 78 -20.28 18.43 9.03
CA GLY A 78 -21.17 17.28 8.96
C GLY A 78 -20.56 16.07 9.68
N THR A 79 -21.40 15.33 10.41
CA THR A 79 -21.00 14.13 11.16
C THR A 79 -21.85 12.91 10.80
N ALA A 80 -21.44 11.73 11.24
CA ALA A 80 -22.21 10.49 11.04
C ALA A 80 -23.62 10.58 11.68
N GLU A 81 -23.75 11.29 12.81
CA GLU A 81 -25.03 11.50 13.50
C GLU A 81 -25.98 12.35 12.66
N ILE A 82 -25.49 13.42 12.01
CA ILE A 82 -26.30 14.25 11.10
C ILE A 82 -26.85 13.40 9.93
N LEU A 83 -26.02 12.49 9.36
CA LEU A 83 -26.51 11.55 8.34
C LEU A 83 -27.61 10.65 8.87
N LYS A 84 -27.44 10.14 10.08
CA LYS A 84 -28.41 9.24 10.72
C LYS A 84 -29.73 9.96 11.05
N GLU A 85 -29.66 11.23 11.44
CA GLU A 85 -30.83 12.06 11.76
C GLU A 85 -31.61 12.46 10.50
N MET A 86 -30.89 12.93 9.45
CA MET A 86 -31.52 13.42 8.21
C MET A 86 -31.96 12.31 7.26
N GLY A 87 -31.28 11.16 7.27
CA GLY A 87 -31.49 10.08 6.32
C GLY A 87 -32.96 9.64 6.14
N PRO A 88 -33.69 9.31 7.22
CA PRO A 88 -35.06 8.83 7.12
C PRO A 88 -36.00 9.79 6.39
N SER A 89 -35.88 11.10 6.61
CA SER A 89 -36.70 12.12 5.94
C SER A 89 -36.32 12.31 4.46
N LEU A 90 -35.13 11.90 4.06
CA LEU A 90 -34.58 12.02 2.72
C LEU A 90 -34.56 10.68 1.94
N GLY A 91 -35.09 9.62 2.54
CA GLY A 91 -35.31 8.32 1.89
C GLY A 91 -34.08 7.40 1.83
N PHE A 92 -33.12 7.57 2.77
CA PHE A 92 -32.00 6.65 2.95
C PHE A 92 -31.80 6.29 4.43
N GLU A 93 -31.14 5.16 4.67
CA GLU A 93 -30.72 4.70 5.99
C GLU A 93 -29.23 4.99 6.20
N THR A 94 -28.83 5.20 7.46
CA THR A 94 -27.43 5.37 7.83
C THR A 94 -26.99 4.28 8.79
N GLU A 95 -25.92 3.57 8.45
CA GLU A 95 -25.23 2.63 9.32
C GLU A 95 -23.89 3.22 9.74
N ILE A 96 -23.66 3.31 11.05
CA ILE A 96 -22.41 3.81 11.62
C ILE A 96 -21.59 2.60 12.05
N ILE A 97 -20.41 2.43 11.48
CA ILE A 97 -19.49 1.32 11.76
C ILE A 97 -18.48 1.76 12.82
N GLU A 98 -18.36 0.96 13.88
CA GLU A 98 -17.28 1.10 14.84
C GLU A 98 -15.95 0.66 14.23
N LYS A 99 -14.86 1.29 14.65
CA LYS A 99 -13.54 0.89 14.21
C LYS A 99 -13.16 -0.47 14.80
N ALA A 100 -12.51 -1.29 14.02
CA ALA A 100 -11.88 -2.49 14.53
C ALA A 100 -10.74 -2.11 15.49
N GLU A 101 -10.57 -2.91 16.53
CA GLU A 101 -9.51 -2.73 17.53
C GLU A 101 -8.65 -3.98 17.61
N GLU A 102 -7.38 -3.78 17.88
CA GLU A 102 -6.43 -4.83 18.21
C GLU A 102 -5.66 -4.42 19.47
N ASN A 103 -5.65 -5.30 20.49
CA ASN A 103 -5.00 -5.06 21.79
C ASN A 103 -5.41 -3.74 22.47
N GLY A 104 -6.68 -3.31 22.30
CA GLY A 104 -7.22 -2.06 22.89
C GLY A 104 -6.81 -0.78 22.16
N ARG A 105 -6.23 -0.89 20.96
CA ARG A 105 -5.93 0.25 20.09
C ARG A 105 -6.77 0.18 18.81
N GLU A 106 -7.41 1.29 18.44
CA GLU A 106 -8.15 1.38 17.17
C GLU A 106 -7.22 1.17 15.98
N ILE A 107 -7.60 0.26 15.06
CA ILE A 107 -6.90 0.08 13.79
C ILE A 107 -7.08 1.32 12.93
N SER A 108 -5.98 1.91 12.49
CA SER A 108 -5.98 3.15 11.71
C SER A 108 -4.81 3.20 10.73
N SER A 109 -4.95 4.04 9.69
CA SER A 109 -3.85 4.31 8.76
C SER A 109 -2.63 4.96 9.45
N THR A 110 -2.83 5.66 10.54
CA THR A 110 -1.73 6.21 11.35
C THR A 110 -0.93 5.10 12.00
N TRP A 111 -1.58 4.13 12.65
CA TRP A 111 -0.89 2.99 13.24
C TRP A 111 -0.19 2.13 12.18
N ALA A 112 -0.85 1.85 11.05
CA ALA A 112 -0.22 1.12 9.96
C ALA A 112 1.04 1.83 9.43
N ARG A 113 1.08 3.16 9.39
CA ARG A 113 2.28 3.95 9.02
C ARG A 113 3.39 3.82 10.06
N GLU A 114 3.06 3.92 11.33
CA GLU A 114 4.03 3.77 12.43
C GLU A 114 4.75 2.42 12.36
N GLU A 115 4.00 1.33 12.15
CA GLU A 115 4.57 -0.01 12.01
C GLU A 115 5.39 -0.16 10.73
N LEU A 116 4.91 0.43 9.62
CA LEU A 116 5.62 0.41 8.34
C LEU A 116 6.96 1.16 8.43
N GLU A 117 6.98 2.33 9.06
CA GLU A 117 8.19 3.13 9.26
C GLU A 117 9.24 2.43 10.16
N GLN A 118 8.80 1.48 10.98
CA GLN A 118 9.68 0.62 11.79
C GLN A 118 10.10 -0.67 11.07
N GLY A 119 9.51 -0.97 9.91
CA GLY A 119 9.77 -2.22 9.18
C GLY A 119 9.05 -3.44 9.77
N ASN A 120 8.07 -3.26 10.64
CA ASN A 120 7.30 -4.33 11.28
C ASN A 120 6.26 -4.92 10.32
N MET A 121 6.71 -5.57 9.24
CA MET A 121 5.85 -5.99 8.13
C MET A 121 4.73 -6.94 8.54
N GLU A 122 5.00 -7.85 9.49
CA GLU A 122 3.98 -8.77 10.02
C GLU A 122 2.84 -8.00 10.74
N ALA A 123 3.18 -6.96 11.51
CA ALA A 123 2.19 -6.10 12.15
C ALA A 123 1.42 -5.27 11.11
N VAL A 124 2.11 -4.72 10.10
CA VAL A 124 1.47 -4.00 8.99
C VAL A 124 0.45 -4.87 8.29
N SER A 125 0.81 -6.13 7.95
CA SER A 125 -0.10 -7.09 7.30
C SER A 125 -1.32 -7.40 8.17
N GLY A 126 -1.15 -7.55 9.49
CA GLY A 126 -2.23 -7.74 10.45
C GLY A 126 -3.20 -6.56 10.47
N LEU A 127 -2.69 -5.33 10.53
CA LEU A 127 -3.49 -4.10 10.57
C LEU A 127 -4.22 -3.83 9.25
N LEU A 128 -3.61 -4.14 8.12
CA LEU A 128 -4.19 -3.92 6.79
C LEU A 128 -5.12 -5.05 6.35
N GLY A 129 -4.94 -6.27 6.89
CA GLY A 129 -5.61 -7.48 6.43
C GLY A 129 -5.07 -8.04 5.10
N TYR A 130 -3.90 -7.56 4.65
CA TYR A 130 -3.17 -8.04 3.47
C TYR A 130 -1.70 -7.63 3.56
N ASP A 131 -0.83 -8.33 2.83
CA ASP A 131 0.60 -8.03 2.82
C ASP A 131 0.88 -6.71 2.07
N TYR A 132 1.70 -5.84 2.67
CA TYR A 132 2.05 -4.54 2.09
C TYR A 132 2.90 -4.72 0.84
N ALA A 133 2.46 -4.15 -0.29
CA ALA A 133 3.08 -4.36 -1.57
C ALA A 133 3.51 -3.07 -2.29
N VAL A 134 4.47 -3.22 -3.18
CA VAL A 134 4.86 -2.23 -4.19
C VAL A 134 4.50 -2.79 -5.56
N HIS A 135 3.75 -2.01 -6.32
CA HIS A 135 3.34 -2.36 -7.69
C HIS A 135 4.13 -1.56 -8.71
N GLY A 136 4.45 -2.16 -9.83
CA GLY A 136 5.10 -1.46 -10.94
C GLY A 136 5.60 -2.39 -12.02
N GLU A 137 5.99 -1.78 -13.14
CA GLU A 137 6.63 -2.47 -14.24
C GLU A 137 8.06 -2.91 -13.86
N ILE A 138 8.43 -4.09 -14.31
CA ILE A 138 9.79 -4.61 -14.16
C ILE A 138 10.69 -3.92 -15.19
N VAL A 139 11.58 -3.06 -14.72
CA VAL A 139 12.51 -2.30 -15.55
C VAL A 139 13.92 -2.87 -15.54
N HIS A 140 14.72 -2.50 -16.52
CA HIS A 140 16.14 -2.85 -16.54
C HIS A 140 16.90 -2.10 -15.44
N GLY A 141 17.60 -2.83 -14.58
CA GLY A 141 18.54 -2.29 -13.61
C GLY A 141 19.98 -2.23 -14.14
N HIS A 142 20.92 -1.90 -13.28
CA HIS A 142 22.37 -1.88 -13.63
C HIS A 142 22.99 -3.24 -13.92
N ALA A 143 22.21 -4.32 -13.90
CA ALA A 143 22.61 -5.70 -14.21
C ALA A 143 23.80 -6.24 -13.37
N LEU A 144 24.18 -5.57 -12.25
CA LEU A 144 25.26 -6.03 -11.38
C LEU A 144 24.98 -7.43 -10.82
N GLY A 145 23.72 -7.69 -10.42
CA GLY A 145 23.29 -9.00 -9.94
C GLY A 145 23.54 -10.11 -10.95
N ARG A 146 23.32 -9.83 -12.25
CA ARG A 146 23.56 -10.80 -13.33
C ARG A 146 25.04 -11.19 -13.44
N THR A 147 25.99 -10.25 -13.21
CA THR A 147 27.44 -10.51 -13.27
C THR A 147 27.92 -11.38 -12.11
N ILE A 148 27.22 -11.39 -10.97
CA ILE A 148 27.55 -12.21 -9.80
C ILE A 148 26.68 -13.47 -9.68
N GLY A 149 25.87 -13.77 -10.71
CA GLY A 149 25.00 -14.96 -10.76
C GLY A 149 23.71 -14.86 -9.95
N VAL A 150 23.30 -13.64 -9.55
CA VAL A 150 22.07 -13.37 -8.77
C VAL A 150 21.17 -12.42 -9.58
N PRO A 151 20.42 -12.93 -10.60
CA PRO A 151 19.55 -12.09 -11.39
C PRO A 151 18.46 -11.47 -10.55
N THR A 152 18.17 -10.18 -10.80
CA THR A 152 17.16 -9.41 -10.08
C THR A 152 16.18 -8.76 -11.03
N ILE A 153 14.94 -8.64 -10.61
CA ILE A 153 13.96 -7.71 -11.18
C ILE A 153 14.05 -6.37 -10.47
N ASN A 154 13.79 -5.29 -11.18
CA ASN A 154 13.87 -3.93 -10.64
C ASN A 154 12.56 -3.20 -10.89
N GLN A 155 12.10 -2.44 -9.90
CA GLN A 155 10.95 -1.56 -10.00
C GLN A 155 11.32 -0.17 -9.46
N ILE A 156 10.68 0.86 -10.02
CA ILE A 156 10.75 2.23 -9.54
C ILE A 156 9.37 2.56 -8.95
N PRO A 157 9.23 2.58 -7.63
CA PRO A 157 7.95 2.90 -6.99
C PRO A 157 7.55 4.34 -7.29
N PRO A 158 6.24 4.63 -7.40
CA PRO A 158 5.75 5.99 -7.51
C PRO A 158 6.24 6.86 -6.33
N ALA A 159 6.52 8.15 -6.59
CA ALA A 159 7.08 9.06 -5.59
C ALA A 159 6.17 9.25 -4.37
N GLU A 160 4.86 9.14 -4.57
CA GLU A 160 3.85 9.23 -3.51
C GLU A 160 3.71 7.95 -2.67
N LYS A 161 4.29 6.82 -3.11
CA LYS A 161 4.22 5.57 -2.35
C LYS A 161 5.06 5.65 -1.08
N LEU A 162 4.45 5.37 0.07
CA LEU A 162 5.18 5.21 1.32
C LEU A 162 6.00 3.92 1.27
N LEU A 163 7.29 4.04 1.44
CA LEU A 163 8.17 2.87 1.53
C LEU A 163 8.60 2.64 2.99
N PRO A 164 8.79 1.38 3.39
CA PRO A 164 9.37 1.07 4.68
C PRO A 164 10.87 1.42 4.70
N PRO A 165 11.59 1.24 5.84
CA PRO A 165 13.01 1.53 5.95
C PRO A 165 13.85 0.88 4.84
N PHE A 166 14.89 1.55 4.40
CA PHE A 166 15.83 0.98 3.44
C PHE A 166 16.51 -0.26 4.02
N GLY A 167 16.51 -1.32 3.23
CA GLY A 167 17.04 -2.61 3.69
C GLY A 167 16.54 -3.79 2.88
N VAL A 168 16.70 -4.94 3.46
CA VAL A 168 16.44 -6.24 2.83
C VAL A 168 15.23 -6.89 3.46
N TYR A 169 14.33 -7.39 2.60
CA TYR A 169 13.04 -7.97 2.96
C TYR A 169 12.89 -9.35 2.33
N VAL A 170 12.20 -10.25 3.01
CA VAL A 170 11.59 -11.43 2.37
C VAL A 170 10.33 -10.95 1.66
N SER A 171 10.11 -11.41 0.43
CA SER A 171 8.95 -11.01 -0.36
C SER A 171 8.31 -12.15 -1.13
N GLU A 172 6.99 -11.99 -1.33
CA GLU A 172 6.20 -12.69 -2.34
C GLU A 172 6.04 -11.77 -3.54
N VAL A 173 6.17 -12.33 -4.74
CA VAL A 173 6.07 -11.56 -5.99
C VAL A 173 5.05 -12.19 -6.90
N LYS A 174 4.02 -11.44 -7.28
CA LYS A 174 3.01 -11.87 -8.24
C LYS A 174 3.26 -11.24 -9.60
N ILE A 175 3.37 -12.08 -10.64
CA ILE A 175 3.59 -11.67 -12.03
C ILE A 175 2.69 -12.52 -12.91
N GLU A 176 1.77 -11.90 -13.65
CA GLU A 176 0.85 -12.59 -14.58
C GLU A 176 0.15 -13.82 -13.94
N GLY A 177 -0.26 -13.72 -12.68
CA GLY A 177 -0.94 -14.79 -11.95
C GLY A 177 -0.04 -15.88 -11.38
N LYS A 178 1.27 -15.86 -11.67
CA LYS A 178 2.26 -16.74 -11.03
C LYS A 178 2.79 -16.09 -9.75
N ILE A 179 3.08 -16.91 -8.75
CA ILE A 179 3.67 -16.51 -7.48
C ILE A 179 5.12 -16.98 -7.42
N TYR A 180 6.00 -16.05 -7.06
CA TYR A 180 7.41 -16.27 -6.79
C TYR A 180 7.72 -15.77 -5.38
N TYR A 181 8.78 -16.28 -4.80
CA TYR A 181 9.34 -15.76 -3.55
C TYR A 181 10.74 -15.23 -3.78
N GLY A 182 11.17 -14.30 -2.96
CA GLY A 182 12.47 -13.68 -3.16
C GLY A 182 12.96 -12.85 -1.99
N ILE A 183 14.13 -12.27 -2.20
CA ILE A 183 14.72 -11.25 -1.34
C ILE A 183 14.69 -9.92 -2.06
N THR A 184 14.08 -8.92 -1.43
CA THR A 184 13.93 -7.58 -1.96
C THR A 184 14.80 -6.60 -1.22
N ASN A 185 15.63 -5.84 -1.93
CA ASN A 185 16.35 -4.68 -1.41
C ASN A 185 15.61 -3.39 -1.80
N ILE A 186 15.27 -2.59 -0.81
CA ILE A 186 14.74 -1.22 -1.00
C ILE A 186 15.86 -0.25 -0.62
N GLY A 187 16.23 0.63 -1.53
CA GLY A 187 17.30 1.58 -1.27
C GLY A 187 17.52 2.59 -2.38
N VAL A 188 18.42 3.55 -2.13
CA VAL A 188 18.78 4.57 -3.11
C VAL A 188 19.67 3.97 -4.18
N LYS A 189 19.25 4.08 -5.42
CA LYS A 189 20.03 3.66 -6.59
C LYS A 189 20.65 4.89 -7.27
N PRO A 190 21.98 4.97 -7.38
CA PRO A 190 22.63 6.04 -8.13
C PRO A 190 22.43 5.83 -9.62
N THR A 191 22.03 6.85 -10.36
CA THR A 191 22.13 6.93 -11.81
C THR A 191 23.09 8.02 -12.21
N VAL A 192 23.40 8.11 -13.51
CA VAL A 192 24.30 9.16 -14.05
C VAL A 192 23.73 10.56 -13.87
N GLN A 193 22.40 10.69 -13.72
CA GLN A 193 21.71 11.99 -13.68
C GLN A 193 21.00 12.25 -12.37
N GLU A 194 20.39 11.24 -11.70
CA GLU A 194 19.60 11.42 -10.49
C GLU A 194 19.70 10.22 -9.54
N LYS A 195 19.37 10.45 -8.28
CA LYS A 195 19.17 9.38 -7.29
C LYS A 195 17.67 9.08 -7.19
N PHE A 196 17.30 7.83 -7.32
CA PHE A 196 15.93 7.39 -7.09
C PHE A 196 15.89 6.22 -6.11
N THR A 197 14.76 6.02 -5.46
CA THR A 197 14.55 4.83 -4.63
C THR A 197 14.13 3.68 -5.53
N GLY A 198 14.88 2.58 -5.48
CA GLY A 198 14.59 1.37 -6.25
C GLY A 198 14.16 0.22 -5.35
N VAL A 199 13.32 -0.66 -5.90
CA VAL A 199 12.94 -1.94 -5.34
C VAL A 199 13.57 -3.02 -6.23
N GLU A 200 14.56 -3.72 -5.71
CA GLU A 200 15.32 -4.74 -6.43
C GLU A 200 15.11 -6.09 -5.78
N THR A 201 14.53 -7.04 -6.52
CA THR A 201 14.17 -8.35 -5.98
C THR A 201 14.92 -9.47 -6.70
N ASN A 202 15.66 -10.28 -5.95
CA ASN A 202 16.16 -11.56 -6.38
C ASN A 202 15.09 -12.62 -6.15
N LEU A 203 14.54 -13.19 -7.22
CA LEU A 203 13.55 -14.26 -7.18
C LEU A 203 14.23 -15.60 -6.95
N PHE A 204 13.68 -16.41 -6.05
CA PHE A 204 14.17 -17.77 -5.83
C PHE A 204 13.85 -18.65 -7.04
N ASP A 205 14.88 -19.38 -7.50
CA ASP A 205 14.74 -20.44 -8.51
C ASP A 205 14.04 -19.99 -9.83
N CYS A 206 14.18 -18.69 -10.19
CA CYS A 206 13.62 -18.10 -11.39
C CYS A 206 14.73 -17.71 -12.38
N SER A 207 14.58 -18.17 -13.64
CA SER A 207 15.49 -17.83 -14.76
C SER A 207 14.75 -17.20 -15.95
N GLU A 208 13.44 -16.90 -15.79
CA GLU A 208 12.60 -16.33 -16.84
C GLU A 208 13.00 -14.86 -17.13
N ASP A 209 12.78 -14.42 -18.37
CA ASP A 209 12.82 -13.00 -18.71
C ASP A 209 11.48 -12.37 -18.37
N LEU A 210 11.50 -11.44 -17.41
CA LEU A 210 10.32 -10.82 -16.84
C LEU A 210 10.22 -9.31 -17.13
N TYR A 211 11.13 -8.75 -17.91
CA TYR A 211 11.14 -7.32 -18.22
C TYR A 211 9.87 -6.87 -18.94
N GLY A 212 9.41 -5.66 -18.62
CA GLY A 212 8.18 -5.06 -19.16
C GLY A 212 6.88 -5.60 -18.56
N LYS A 213 6.96 -6.65 -17.73
CA LYS A 213 5.77 -7.18 -17.04
C LYS A 213 5.45 -6.39 -15.78
N GLN A 214 4.16 -6.36 -15.41
CA GLN A 214 3.73 -5.80 -14.13
C GLN A 214 3.98 -6.81 -13.01
N ALA A 215 4.53 -6.33 -11.90
CA ALA A 215 4.76 -7.14 -10.72
C ALA A 215 4.22 -6.45 -9.46
N GLU A 216 3.62 -7.27 -8.58
CA GLU A 216 3.27 -6.92 -7.21
C GLU A 216 4.31 -7.56 -6.29
N VAL A 217 5.11 -6.75 -5.60
CA VAL A 217 6.12 -7.19 -4.64
C VAL A 217 5.61 -6.95 -3.23
N SER A 218 5.07 -7.99 -2.60
CA SER A 218 4.58 -7.98 -1.22
C SER A 218 5.73 -8.21 -0.24
N LEU A 219 5.92 -7.28 0.67
CA LEU A 219 6.99 -7.30 1.67
C LEU A 219 6.52 -8.06 2.92
N LEU A 220 7.07 -9.24 3.16
CA LEU A 220 6.61 -10.15 4.20
C LEU A 220 7.33 -9.95 5.54
N LYS A 221 8.65 -9.69 5.49
CA LYS A 221 9.50 -9.56 6.67
C LYS A 221 10.73 -8.74 6.41
N PHE A 222 11.04 -7.80 7.29
CA PHE A 222 12.32 -7.10 7.32
C PHE A 222 13.41 -8.02 7.85
N LEU A 223 14.51 -8.17 7.12
CA LEU A 223 15.65 -8.99 7.52
C LEU A 223 16.77 -8.15 8.16
N ARG A 224 17.14 -7.07 7.49
CA ARG A 224 18.24 -6.21 7.92
C ARG A 224 18.26 -4.86 7.18
N PRO A 225 18.90 -3.83 7.73
CA PRO A 225 19.15 -2.58 7.01
C PRO A 225 20.17 -2.77 5.86
N GLU A 226 20.23 -1.78 4.96
CA GLU A 226 21.29 -1.70 3.96
C GLU A 226 22.67 -1.64 4.63
N GLN A 227 23.64 -2.26 4.00
CA GLN A 227 25.05 -2.21 4.45
C GLN A 227 26.01 -2.12 3.28
N LYS A 228 27.19 -1.52 3.52
CA LYS A 228 28.28 -1.48 2.55
C LYS A 228 29.16 -2.69 2.72
N PHE A 229 29.64 -3.24 1.60
CA PHE A 229 30.52 -4.42 1.60
C PHE A 229 31.94 -4.02 1.17
N ALA A 230 32.91 -4.60 1.81
CA ALA A 230 34.33 -4.34 1.51
C ALA A 230 34.78 -5.02 0.20
N SER A 231 34.08 -6.08 -0.24
CA SER A 231 34.40 -6.83 -1.45
C SER A 231 33.14 -7.45 -2.08
N ILE A 232 33.25 -7.87 -3.33
CA ILE A 232 32.16 -8.60 -4.03
C ILE A 232 31.90 -9.95 -3.35
N ASP A 233 32.92 -10.63 -2.85
CA ASP A 233 32.78 -11.90 -2.14
C ASP A 233 32.00 -11.70 -0.83
N ALA A 234 32.26 -10.62 -0.07
CA ALA A 234 31.51 -10.30 1.13
C ALA A 234 30.02 -10.02 0.82
N LEU A 235 29.74 -9.30 -0.30
CA LEU A 235 28.37 -9.09 -0.78
C LEU A 235 27.69 -10.43 -1.14
N LYS A 236 28.38 -11.29 -1.89
CA LYS A 236 27.83 -12.58 -2.30
C LYS A 236 27.53 -13.49 -1.11
N ASN A 237 28.45 -13.60 -0.15
CA ASN A 237 28.21 -14.37 1.07
C ASN A 237 27.00 -13.85 1.85
N GLN A 238 26.82 -12.53 1.93
CA GLN A 238 25.66 -11.97 2.61
C GLN A 238 24.36 -12.25 1.84
N LEU A 239 24.36 -12.17 0.51
CA LEU A 239 23.19 -12.53 -0.31
C LEU A 239 22.81 -14.00 -0.14
N ASP A 240 23.79 -14.91 -0.05
CA ASP A 240 23.53 -16.34 0.20
C ASP A 240 22.87 -16.54 1.59
N HIS A 241 23.32 -15.80 2.61
CA HIS A 241 22.68 -15.80 3.93
C HIS A 241 21.25 -15.25 3.88
N ASP A 242 21.01 -14.14 3.19
CA ASP A 242 19.69 -13.53 3.07
C ASP A 242 18.72 -14.49 2.34
N VAL A 243 19.17 -15.12 1.25
CA VAL A 243 18.39 -16.13 0.50
C VAL A 243 18.04 -17.32 1.40
N ALA A 244 19.02 -17.85 2.15
CA ALA A 244 18.77 -18.98 3.05
C ALA A 244 17.76 -18.61 4.17
N ALA A 245 17.89 -17.41 4.75
CA ALA A 245 16.94 -16.90 5.74
C ALA A 245 15.54 -16.70 5.15
N GLY A 246 15.45 -16.18 3.92
CA GLY A 246 14.20 -15.98 3.21
C GLY A 246 13.49 -17.28 2.87
N LYS A 247 14.19 -18.26 2.31
CA LYS A 247 13.63 -19.60 2.03
C LYS A 247 13.09 -20.25 3.30
N LYS A 248 13.85 -20.20 4.40
CA LYS A 248 13.40 -20.71 5.71
C LYS A 248 12.14 -20.01 6.23
N TYR A 249 12.04 -18.70 6.05
CA TYR A 249 10.84 -17.94 6.45
C TYR A 249 9.61 -18.34 5.65
N VAL A 250 9.75 -18.46 4.32
CA VAL A 250 8.68 -18.86 3.41
C VAL A 250 8.19 -20.28 3.76
N GLU A 251 9.10 -21.23 3.91
CA GLU A 251 8.76 -22.60 4.32
C GLU A 251 7.95 -22.62 5.63
N LYS A 252 8.39 -21.87 6.64
CA LYS A 252 7.69 -21.80 7.93
C LYS A 252 6.31 -21.15 7.82
N LYS A 253 6.19 -20.05 7.06
CA LYS A 253 4.91 -19.31 6.89
C LYS A 253 3.84 -20.21 6.25
N PHE A 254 4.21 -21.03 5.25
CA PHE A 254 3.27 -21.84 4.49
C PHE A 254 3.15 -23.30 4.98
N ALA A 255 4.04 -23.78 5.85
CA ALA A 255 3.86 -25.04 6.53
C ALA A 255 2.79 -24.99 7.65
N GLN A 256 2.30 -23.79 8.00
CA GLN A 256 1.30 -23.55 9.05
C GLN A 256 -0.10 -23.26 8.48
N GLN A 257 -0.26 -23.28 7.16
CA GLN A 257 -1.54 -23.17 6.45
C GLN A 257 -2.02 -24.55 5.97
#